data_08dc33011aebf34996e4ed2ff02638f1
#
_entry.id   08dc33011aebf34996e4ed2ff02638f1
#
_cell.length_a   1.000
_cell.length_b   1.000
_cell.length_c   1.000
_cell.angle_alpha   90.00
_cell.angle_beta   90.00
_cell.angle_gamma   90.00
#
_symmetry.space_group_name_H-M   'P 1'
#
loop_
_entity.id
_entity.type
_entity.pdbx_description
1 polymer ?
#
loop_
_entity_poly.entity_id
_entity_poly.type
_entity_poly.pdbx_seq_one_letter_code
_entity_poly.pdbx_strand_id
1 'polypeptide(L)'
;NILEREFPVNAKTVEASKAMRGLYQITDNFFRFWYAFIAPNLSNLEIGDIDGIYQYEIEPLLHDLAATPFEHICADWLRRENMRHTLPFRAQHIGRWWNRKTEIDVVATDKTQHRLLVGECKFRNKPIDIPILRDLQEKTAYLGATEKHYLLFALNGFSTELERLAQDDPSIRLVSVEQLYQ
;
A
#
# COMPACT_ATOMS: atom_id res chain seq x y z
N ASN A 1 -20.75 2.29 -1.15
CA ASN A 1 -20.32 3.67 -1.45
C ASN A 1 -19.23 3.65 -2.51
N ILE A 2 -19.35 4.50 -3.53
CA ILE A 2 -18.33 4.62 -4.59
C ILE A 2 -17.15 5.47 -4.11
N LEU A 3 -17.44 6.45 -3.22
CA LEU A 3 -16.46 7.34 -2.63
C LEU A 3 -16.32 7.04 -1.14
N GLU A 4 -15.10 6.91 -0.67
CA GLU A 4 -14.77 6.78 0.74
C GLU A 4 -13.78 7.89 1.15
N ARG A 5 -13.88 8.31 2.40
CA ARG A 5 -12.95 9.24 3.00
C ARG A 5 -12.02 8.47 3.94
N GLU A 6 -10.77 8.36 3.56
CA GLU A 6 -9.73 7.70 4.33
C GLU A 6 -9.02 8.68 5.26
N PHE A 7 -8.60 8.17 6.43
CA PHE A 7 -7.81 8.92 7.41
C PHE A 7 -6.53 8.14 7.74
N PRO A 8 -5.43 8.85 8.10
CA PRO A 8 -4.22 8.17 8.58
C PRO A 8 -4.52 7.29 9.78
N VAL A 9 -3.84 6.15 9.86
CA VAL A 9 -4.05 5.14 10.90
C VAL A 9 -3.88 5.65 12.35
N ASN A 10 -3.15 6.73 12.54
CA ASN A 10 -2.94 7.38 13.84
C ASN A 10 -4.04 8.38 14.24
N ALA A 11 -5.09 8.54 13.43
CA ALA A 11 -6.25 9.34 13.79
C ALA A 11 -7.05 8.61 14.89
N LYS A 12 -6.74 8.90 16.14
CA LYS A 12 -7.17 8.13 17.34
C LYS A 12 -8.63 8.29 17.73
N THR A 13 -9.29 9.36 17.30
CA THR A 13 -10.67 9.66 17.69
C THR A 13 -11.45 10.29 16.55
N VAL A 14 -12.80 10.23 16.63
CA VAL A 14 -13.69 10.93 15.69
C VAL A 14 -13.39 12.44 15.63
N GLU A 15 -12.95 13.03 16.74
CA GLU A 15 -12.58 14.45 16.80
C GLU A 15 -11.24 14.71 16.11
N ALA A 16 -10.23 13.84 16.33
CA ALA A 16 -8.97 13.90 15.59
C ALA A 16 -9.19 13.71 14.10
N SER A 17 -10.07 12.80 13.69
CA SER A 17 -10.41 12.58 12.29
C SER A 17 -11.12 13.79 11.65
N LYS A 18 -11.89 14.57 12.41
CA LYS A 18 -12.51 15.82 11.91
C LYS A 18 -11.48 16.93 11.69
N ALA A 19 -10.44 16.98 12.52
CA ALA A 19 -9.36 17.96 12.40
C ALA A 19 -8.32 17.60 11.33
N MET A 20 -8.19 16.31 10.98
CA MET A 20 -7.26 15.82 9.96
C MET A 20 -7.90 15.88 8.57
N ARG A 21 -7.12 16.30 7.56
CA ARG A 21 -7.53 16.22 6.17
C ARG A 21 -7.53 14.76 5.72
N GLY A 22 -8.73 14.16 5.63
CA GLY A 22 -8.89 12.86 4.98
C GLY A 22 -8.76 12.98 3.46
N LEU A 23 -8.33 11.90 2.84
CA LEU A 23 -8.31 11.76 1.39
C LEU A 23 -9.61 11.11 0.92
N TYR A 24 -10.20 11.66 -0.15
CA TYR A 24 -11.32 11.02 -0.83
C TYR A 24 -10.78 10.13 -1.94
N GLN A 25 -11.22 8.89 -1.97
CA GLN A 25 -10.84 7.93 -3.01
C GLN A 25 -12.06 7.18 -3.54
N ILE A 26 -11.99 6.80 -4.81
CA ILE A 26 -12.95 5.89 -5.41
C ILE A 26 -12.53 4.48 -4.99
N THR A 27 -13.40 3.77 -4.27
CA THR A 27 -13.12 2.43 -3.75
C THR A 27 -13.34 1.33 -4.77
N ASP A 28 -14.20 1.55 -5.73
CA ASP A 28 -14.52 0.60 -6.78
C ASP A 28 -13.54 0.72 -7.96
N ASN A 29 -12.82 -0.37 -8.25
CA ASN A 29 -11.79 -0.39 -9.29
C ASN A 29 -12.36 -0.22 -10.70
N PHE A 30 -13.61 -0.65 -10.96
CA PHE A 30 -14.28 -0.40 -12.23
C PHE A 30 -14.48 1.11 -12.44
N PHE A 31 -15.01 1.84 -11.44
CA PHE A 31 -15.18 3.28 -11.55
C PHE A 31 -13.86 4.02 -11.63
N ARG A 32 -12.79 3.55 -10.94
CA ARG A 32 -11.46 4.11 -11.08
C ARG A 32 -10.95 4.00 -12.52
N PHE A 33 -11.09 2.82 -13.13
CA PHE A 33 -10.74 2.58 -14.52
C PHE A 33 -11.61 3.41 -15.47
N TRP A 34 -12.92 3.42 -15.23
CA TRP A 34 -13.87 4.15 -16.05
C TRP A 34 -13.56 5.65 -16.12
N TYR A 35 -13.40 6.30 -14.96
CA TYR A 35 -13.12 7.74 -14.92
C TYR A 35 -11.71 8.09 -15.36
N ALA A 36 -10.75 7.19 -15.21
CA ALA A 36 -9.39 7.42 -15.68
C ALA A 36 -9.27 7.34 -17.22
N PHE A 37 -9.97 6.38 -17.85
CA PHE A 37 -9.69 6.03 -19.25
C PHE A 37 -10.92 6.07 -20.16
N ILE A 38 -12.09 5.67 -19.69
CA ILE A 38 -13.26 5.55 -20.58
C ILE A 38 -13.97 6.88 -20.71
N ALA A 39 -14.33 7.52 -19.62
CA ALA A 39 -15.09 8.76 -19.62
C ALA A 39 -14.40 9.91 -20.39
N PRO A 40 -13.06 10.12 -20.29
CA PRO A 40 -12.38 11.14 -21.07
C PRO A 40 -12.33 10.85 -22.58
N ASN A 41 -12.44 9.57 -22.98
CA ASN A 41 -12.22 9.10 -24.35
C ASN A 41 -13.51 8.64 -25.06
N LEU A 42 -14.71 8.98 -24.54
CA LEU A 42 -15.98 8.52 -25.10
C LEU A 42 -16.13 8.84 -26.59
N SER A 43 -15.75 10.04 -27.03
CA SER A 43 -15.85 10.44 -28.45
C SER A 43 -14.98 9.59 -29.36
N ASN A 44 -13.77 9.22 -28.91
CA ASN A 44 -12.88 8.34 -29.66
C ASN A 44 -13.40 6.88 -29.69
N LEU A 45 -13.98 6.43 -28.59
CA LEU A 45 -14.64 5.12 -28.53
C LEU A 45 -15.86 5.03 -29.46
N GLU A 46 -16.68 6.11 -29.56
CA GLU A 46 -17.84 6.18 -30.45
C GLU A 46 -17.46 6.06 -31.93
N ILE A 47 -16.30 6.55 -32.33
CA ILE A 47 -15.77 6.38 -33.71
C ILE A 47 -14.96 5.08 -33.89
N GLY A 48 -14.85 4.25 -32.84
CA GLY A 48 -14.25 2.92 -32.90
C GLY A 48 -12.73 2.87 -32.70
N ASP A 49 -12.09 3.93 -32.20
CA ASP A 49 -10.64 3.98 -31.93
C ASP A 49 -10.26 3.27 -30.63
N ILE A 50 -10.59 1.97 -30.53
CA ILE A 50 -10.34 1.16 -29.32
C ILE A 50 -8.83 0.91 -29.16
N ASP A 51 -8.14 0.55 -30.25
CA ASP A 51 -6.72 0.19 -30.21
C ASP A 51 -5.85 1.42 -29.89
N GLY A 52 -6.17 2.59 -30.45
CA GLY A 52 -5.48 3.84 -30.14
C GLY A 52 -5.61 4.22 -28.67
N ILE A 53 -6.81 4.16 -28.11
CA ILE A 53 -7.04 4.44 -26.70
C ILE A 53 -6.28 3.45 -25.83
N TYR A 54 -6.31 2.15 -26.13
CA TYR A 54 -5.58 1.15 -25.36
C TYR A 54 -4.09 1.42 -25.38
N GLN A 55 -3.50 1.61 -26.56
CA GLN A 55 -2.06 1.74 -26.74
C GLN A 55 -1.49 3.06 -26.17
N TYR A 56 -2.22 4.15 -26.30
CA TYR A 56 -1.70 5.48 -25.95
C TYR A 56 -2.17 6.00 -24.59
N GLU A 57 -3.37 5.58 -24.14
CA GLU A 57 -3.96 6.11 -22.93
C GLU A 57 -3.98 5.10 -21.78
N ILE A 58 -4.24 3.80 -22.07
CA ILE A 58 -4.44 2.80 -21.03
C ILE A 58 -3.14 2.08 -20.69
N GLU A 59 -2.50 1.44 -21.66
CA GLU A 59 -1.34 0.58 -21.45
C GLU A 59 -0.21 1.28 -20.68
N PRO A 60 0.18 2.55 -20.97
CA PRO A 60 1.23 3.25 -20.24
C PRO A 60 0.92 3.50 -18.76
N LEU A 61 -0.36 3.64 -18.41
CA LEU A 61 -0.82 4.03 -17.07
C LEU A 61 -1.47 2.87 -16.29
N LEU A 62 -1.70 1.72 -16.93
CA LEU A 62 -2.37 0.57 -16.31
C LEU A 62 -1.63 0.08 -15.07
N HIS A 63 -0.31 0.11 -15.12
CA HIS A 63 0.54 -0.30 -14.01
C HIS A 63 0.34 0.60 -12.77
N ASP A 64 0.30 1.90 -12.96
CA ASP A 64 0.08 2.87 -11.88
C ASP A 64 -1.33 2.75 -11.30
N LEU A 65 -2.33 2.50 -12.16
CA LEU A 65 -3.70 2.25 -11.70
C LEU A 65 -3.79 1.00 -10.82
N ALA A 66 -3.01 -0.04 -11.12
CA ALA A 66 -3.00 -1.30 -10.37
C ALA A 66 -2.24 -1.20 -9.02
N ALA A 67 -1.41 -0.19 -8.83
CA ALA A 67 -0.65 -0.03 -7.58
C ALA A 67 -1.56 0.11 -6.35
N THR A 68 -2.60 0.94 -6.42
CA THR A 68 -3.54 1.11 -5.28
C THR A 68 -4.34 -0.16 -4.93
N PRO A 69 -4.93 -0.92 -5.87
CA PRO A 69 -5.48 -2.24 -5.58
C PRO A 69 -4.49 -3.18 -4.91
N PHE A 70 -3.23 -3.16 -5.34
CA PHE A 70 -2.19 -3.98 -4.74
C PHE A 70 -1.93 -3.59 -3.28
N GLU A 71 -1.87 -2.31 -2.95
CA GLU A 71 -1.77 -1.82 -1.56
C GLU A 71 -2.94 -2.33 -0.69
N HIS A 72 -4.16 -2.31 -1.23
CA HIS A 72 -5.34 -2.83 -0.53
C HIS A 72 -5.22 -4.33 -0.26
N ILE A 73 -4.76 -5.13 -1.25
CA ILE A 73 -4.52 -6.56 -1.09
C ILE A 73 -3.46 -6.83 -0.01
N CYS A 74 -2.39 -6.06 0.02
CA CYS A 74 -1.34 -6.14 1.04
C CYS A 74 -1.89 -5.83 2.45
N ALA A 75 -2.71 -4.78 2.57
CA ALA A 75 -3.36 -4.44 3.83
C ALA A 75 -4.34 -5.53 4.29
N ASP A 76 -5.09 -6.14 3.37
CA ASP A 76 -6.01 -7.25 3.68
C ASP A 76 -5.26 -8.52 4.09
N TRP A 77 -4.12 -8.80 3.44
CA TRP A 77 -3.24 -9.87 3.87
C TRP A 77 -2.77 -9.64 5.32
N LEU A 78 -2.34 -8.44 5.65
CA LEU A 78 -1.91 -8.10 7.00
C LEU A 78 -3.05 -8.26 8.03
N ARG A 79 -4.29 -7.93 7.68
CA ARG A 79 -5.48 -8.18 8.52
C ARG A 79 -5.71 -9.67 8.75
N ARG A 80 -5.54 -10.51 7.71
CA ARG A 80 -5.64 -11.97 7.85
C ARG A 80 -4.55 -12.54 8.75
N GLU A 81 -3.30 -12.10 8.57
CA GLU A 81 -2.18 -12.52 9.42
C GLU A 81 -2.40 -12.10 10.89
N ASN A 82 -2.96 -10.92 11.13
CA ASN A 82 -3.33 -10.48 12.48
C ASN A 82 -4.39 -11.39 13.13
N MET A 83 -5.38 -11.83 12.36
CA MET A 83 -6.39 -12.79 12.84
C MET A 83 -5.81 -14.18 13.08
N ARG A 84 -4.81 -14.59 12.31
CA ARG A 84 -4.09 -15.86 12.47
C ARG A 84 -3.04 -15.82 13.59
N HIS A 85 -2.80 -14.66 14.20
CA HIS A 85 -1.78 -14.46 15.24
C HIS A 85 -0.34 -14.77 14.78
N THR A 86 -0.03 -14.53 13.52
CA THR A 86 1.30 -14.76 12.91
C THR A 86 2.15 -13.49 12.85
N LEU A 87 1.61 -12.35 13.27
CA LEU A 87 2.35 -11.09 13.39
C LEU A 87 3.17 -11.05 14.69
N PRO A 88 4.25 -10.23 14.74
CA PRO A 88 5.08 -10.07 15.95
C PRO A 88 4.30 -9.56 17.15
N PHE A 89 3.18 -8.88 16.93
CA PHE A 89 2.25 -8.42 17.96
C PHE A 89 0.83 -8.36 17.40
N ARG A 90 -0.16 -8.33 18.30
CA ARG A 90 -1.56 -8.11 17.92
C ARG A 90 -1.79 -6.66 17.54
N ALA A 91 -2.08 -6.42 16.27
CA ALA A 91 -2.41 -5.10 15.77
C ALA A 91 -3.83 -4.68 16.20
N GLN A 92 -3.96 -3.46 16.72
CA GLN A 92 -5.24 -2.82 17.05
C GLN A 92 -5.76 -2.01 15.86
N HIS A 93 -4.87 -1.35 15.14
CA HIS A 93 -5.19 -0.55 13.97
C HIS A 93 -4.32 -0.95 12.80
N ILE A 94 -4.90 -1.06 11.60
CA ILE A 94 -4.20 -1.35 10.34
C ILE A 94 -4.76 -0.40 9.29
N GLY A 95 -3.89 0.35 8.61
CA GLY A 95 -4.27 1.30 7.57
C GLY A 95 -3.06 1.97 6.96
N ARG A 96 -3.28 2.98 6.13
CA ARG A 96 -2.23 3.84 5.58
C ARG A 96 -1.86 4.93 6.59
N TRP A 97 -0.65 5.44 6.44
CA TRP A 97 -0.23 6.61 7.20
C TRP A 97 0.39 7.65 6.25
N TRP A 98 0.06 8.92 6.47
CA TRP A 98 0.64 10.03 5.71
C TRP A 98 0.72 11.31 6.54
N ASN A 99 1.62 12.17 6.12
CA ASN A 99 1.69 13.55 6.56
C ASN A 99 1.89 14.47 5.33
N ARG A 100 2.31 15.72 5.53
CA ARG A 100 2.54 16.67 4.42
C ARG A 100 3.74 16.33 3.53
N LYS A 101 4.65 15.44 3.95
CA LYS A 101 5.95 15.20 3.31
C LYS A 101 6.10 13.78 2.81
N THR A 102 5.47 12.82 3.45
CA THR A 102 5.69 11.39 3.19
C THR A 102 4.46 10.57 3.53
N GLU A 103 4.39 9.38 2.94
CA GLU A 103 3.36 8.37 3.19
C GLU A 103 4.01 7.00 3.39
N ILE A 104 3.26 6.12 4.05
CA ILE A 104 3.58 4.70 4.24
C ILE A 104 2.33 3.92 3.87
N ASP A 105 2.46 2.97 2.96
CA ASP A 105 1.35 2.27 2.32
C ASP A 105 0.55 1.42 3.32
N VAL A 106 1.25 0.74 4.24
CA VAL A 106 0.62 -0.10 5.26
C VAL A 106 1.29 0.13 6.61
N VAL A 107 0.49 0.45 7.62
CA VAL A 107 0.95 0.60 9.00
C VAL A 107 0.03 -0.17 9.92
N ALA A 108 0.60 -1.00 10.79
CA ALA A 108 -0.12 -1.63 11.88
C ALA A 108 0.46 -1.17 13.23
N THR A 109 -0.41 -0.88 14.19
CA THR A 109 -0.02 -0.45 15.53
C THR A 109 -0.67 -1.31 16.59
N ASP A 110 0.03 -1.54 17.71
CA ASP A 110 -0.58 -2.09 18.90
C ASP A 110 -1.47 -1.04 19.62
N LYS A 111 -2.16 -1.46 20.67
CA LYS A 111 -3.06 -0.58 21.43
C LYS A 111 -2.34 0.64 22.03
N THR A 112 -1.08 0.49 22.40
CA THR A 112 -0.27 1.52 23.04
C THR A 112 0.49 2.39 22.04
N GLN A 113 0.55 1.96 20.76
CA GLN A 113 1.32 2.56 19.67
C GLN A 113 2.83 2.61 19.95
N HIS A 114 3.32 1.72 20.81
CA HIS A 114 4.76 1.55 21.05
C HIS A 114 5.39 0.57 20.06
N ARG A 115 4.58 -0.33 19.48
CA ARG A 115 5.00 -1.29 18.46
C ARG A 115 4.37 -0.94 17.12
N LEU A 116 5.20 -0.89 16.11
CA LEU A 116 4.80 -0.61 14.73
C LEU A 116 5.26 -1.73 13.82
N LEU A 117 4.39 -2.08 12.89
CA LEU A 117 4.72 -2.83 11.71
C LEU A 117 4.40 -1.93 10.53
N VAL A 118 5.38 -1.63 9.70
CA VAL A 118 5.28 -0.71 8.56
C VAL A 118 5.61 -1.44 7.28
N GLY A 119 4.83 -1.19 6.23
CA GLY A 119 4.95 -1.87 4.96
C GLY A 119 5.03 -0.92 3.78
N GLU A 120 5.89 -1.27 2.82
CA GLU A 120 5.97 -0.63 1.51
C GLU A 120 5.53 -1.64 0.44
N CYS A 121 4.64 -1.22 -0.46
CA CYS A 121 4.07 -2.04 -1.51
C CYS A 121 4.65 -1.62 -2.87
N LYS A 122 5.27 -2.55 -3.61
CA LYS A 122 5.85 -2.27 -4.92
C LYS A 122 5.23 -3.15 -6.00
N PHE A 123 4.25 -2.59 -6.68
CA PHE A 123 3.66 -3.18 -7.88
C PHE A 123 4.50 -2.76 -9.10
N ARG A 124 5.64 -3.43 -9.33
CA ARG A 124 6.55 -3.13 -10.45
C ARG A 124 7.27 -4.36 -10.95
N ASN A 125 7.73 -4.31 -12.22
CA ASN A 125 8.43 -5.42 -12.89
C ASN A 125 9.91 -5.57 -12.48
N LYS A 126 10.37 -4.85 -11.45
CA LYS A 126 11.74 -4.96 -10.92
C LYS A 126 11.70 -5.46 -9.49
N PRO A 127 12.62 -6.34 -9.08
CA PRO A 127 12.76 -6.74 -7.69
C PRO A 127 12.93 -5.54 -6.75
N ILE A 128 12.47 -5.70 -5.51
CA ILE A 128 12.76 -4.75 -4.43
C ILE A 128 14.19 -4.97 -3.96
N ASP A 129 14.88 -3.87 -3.66
CA ASP A 129 16.26 -3.87 -3.20
C ASP A 129 16.42 -3.02 -1.93
N ILE A 130 17.59 -3.10 -1.28
CA ILE A 130 17.95 -2.45 -0.01
C ILE A 130 17.58 -0.96 0.06
N PRO A 131 17.77 -0.12 -0.98
CA PRO A 131 17.34 1.28 -0.95
C PRO A 131 15.88 1.50 -0.57
N ILE A 132 14.97 0.60 -0.99
CA ILE A 132 13.54 0.70 -0.65
C ILE A 132 13.31 0.46 0.85
N LEU A 133 14.01 -0.52 1.43
CA LEU A 133 13.96 -0.76 2.87
C LEU A 133 14.49 0.44 3.66
N ARG A 134 15.60 1.04 3.22
CA ARG A 134 16.18 2.23 3.86
C ARG A 134 15.23 3.44 3.81
N ASP A 135 14.62 3.69 2.65
CA ASP A 135 13.60 4.74 2.52
C ASP A 135 12.42 4.51 3.47
N LEU A 136 11.93 3.27 3.57
CA LEU A 136 10.88 2.92 4.54
C LEU A 136 11.34 3.15 5.99
N GLN A 137 12.58 2.78 6.34
CA GLN A 137 13.15 3.02 7.66
C GLN A 137 13.25 4.51 7.98
N GLU A 138 13.67 5.34 7.03
CA GLU A 138 13.73 6.81 7.17
C GLU A 138 12.32 7.41 7.37
N LYS A 139 11.33 6.98 6.59
CA LYS A 139 9.92 7.38 6.77
C LYS A 139 9.41 7.11 8.18
N THR A 140 9.85 6.03 8.82
CA THR A 140 9.43 5.68 10.18
C THR A 140 10.00 6.57 11.28
N ALA A 141 10.97 7.42 11.00
CA ALA A 141 11.47 8.41 11.97
C ALA A 141 10.38 9.37 12.45
N TYR A 142 9.33 9.56 11.64
CA TYR A 142 8.16 10.38 12.01
C TYR A 142 7.19 9.66 12.96
N LEU A 143 7.38 8.37 13.19
CA LEU A 143 6.53 7.53 14.03
C LEU A 143 7.27 7.19 15.33
N GLY A 144 6.82 7.74 16.45
CA GLY A 144 7.47 7.63 17.75
C GLY A 144 7.27 6.26 18.45
N ALA A 145 7.67 5.15 17.79
CA ALA A 145 7.60 3.81 18.36
C ALA A 145 8.96 3.31 18.82
N THR A 146 8.96 2.46 19.86
CA THR A 146 10.16 1.85 20.44
C THR A 146 10.56 0.54 19.75
N GLU A 147 9.57 -0.18 19.19
CA GLU A 147 9.76 -1.42 18.45
C GLU A 147 9.17 -1.28 17.05
N LYS A 148 9.95 -1.59 16.03
CA LYS A 148 9.56 -1.45 14.63
C LYS A 148 9.85 -2.73 13.85
N HIS A 149 8.86 -3.16 13.06
CA HIS A 149 8.97 -4.25 12.11
C HIS A 149 8.68 -3.72 10.71
N TYR A 150 9.36 -4.28 9.71
CA TYR A 150 9.31 -3.82 8.33
C TYR A 150 8.77 -4.93 7.43
N LEU A 151 7.78 -4.59 6.60
CA LEU A 151 7.25 -5.46 5.56
C LEU A 151 7.55 -4.89 4.18
N LEU A 152 8.00 -5.72 3.28
CA LEU A 152 8.13 -5.34 1.88
C LEU A 152 7.30 -6.29 1.04
N PHE A 153 6.34 -5.73 0.30
CA PHE A 153 5.45 -6.47 -0.59
C PHE A 153 5.88 -6.24 -2.03
N ALA A 154 6.20 -7.32 -2.74
CA ALA A 154 6.72 -7.26 -4.10
C ALA A 154 5.88 -8.07 -5.08
N LEU A 155 5.57 -7.46 -6.25
CA LEU A 155 5.05 -8.19 -7.39
C LEU A 155 6.11 -9.13 -7.99
N ASN A 156 7.36 -8.67 -8.11
CA ASN A 156 8.41 -9.36 -8.84
C ASN A 156 9.65 -9.67 -7.98
N GLY A 157 9.41 -10.08 -6.71
CA GLY A 157 10.45 -10.59 -5.82
C GLY A 157 11.42 -9.54 -5.26
N PHE A 158 12.54 -10.03 -4.76
CA PHE A 158 13.52 -9.27 -3.97
C PHE A 158 14.93 -9.54 -4.47
N SER A 159 15.86 -8.60 -4.23
CA SER A 159 17.28 -8.85 -4.50
C SER A 159 17.87 -9.86 -3.51
N THR A 160 18.89 -10.58 -3.94
CA THR A 160 19.58 -11.57 -3.10
C THR A 160 20.17 -10.94 -1.83
N GLU A 161 20.65 -9.70 -1.93
CA GLU A 161 21.17 -8.94 -0.78
C GLU A 161 20.07 -8.64 0.23
N LEU A 162 18.89 -8.25 -0.22
CA LEU A 162 17.76 -7.97 0.66
C LEU A 162 17.22 -9.25 1.30
N GLU A 163 17.19 -10.36 0.56
CA GLU A 163 16.81 -11.68 1.11
C GLU A 163 17.75 -12.14 2.23
N ARG A 164 19.07 -11.98 2.05
CA ARG A 164 20.07 -12.27 3.10
C ARG A 164 19.84 -11.38 4.32
N LEU A 165 19.67 -10.08 4.12
CA LEU A 165 19.43 -9.15 5.22
C LEU A 165 18.17 -9.53 6.02
N ALA A 166 17.09 -9.94 5.35
CA ALA A 166 15.88 -10.38 6.01
C ALA A 166 16.00 -11.73 6.74
N GLN A 167 16.94 -12.60 6.33
CA GLN A 167 17.26 -13.82 7.06
C GLN A 167 18.03 -13.53 8.37
N ASP A 168 18.88 -12.51 8.35
CA ASP A 168 19.70 -12.12 9.50
C ASP A 168 18.96 -11.19 10.48
N ASP A 169 17.96 -10.45 10.02
CA ASP A 169 17.18 -9.49 10.83
C ASP A 169 15.69 -9.89 10.90
N PRO A 170 15.23 -10.46 12.02
CA PRO A 170 13.84 -10.90 12.19
C PRO A 170 12.83 -9.75 12.23
N SER A 171 13.27 -8.51 12.28
CA SER A 171 12.38 -7.34 12.16
C SER A 171 11.95 -7.07 10.72
N ILE A 172 12.57 -7.72 9.72
CA ILE A 172 12.29 -7.56 8.29
C ILE A 172 11.58 -8.81 7.76
N ARG A 173 10.40 -8.62 7.16
CA ARG A 173 9.67 -9.70 6.48
C ARG A 173 9.41 -9.32 5.03
N LEU A 174 9.77 -10.22 4.13
CA LEU A 174 9.53 -10.11 2.70
C LEU A 174 8.29 -10.93 2.33
N VAL A 175 7.40 -10.36 1.56
CA VAL A 175 6.13 -10.98 1.17
C VAL A 175 5.98 -10.88 -0.35
N SER A 176 6.06 -12.01 -1.03
CA SER A 176 5.84 -12.07 -2.48
C SER A 176 4.34 -12.11 -2.82
N VAL A 177 4.00 -11.85 -4.08
CA VAL A 177 2.61 -11.89 -4.55
C VAL A 177 1.96 -13.26 -4.32
N GLU A 178 2.71 -14.37 -4.45
CA GLU A 178 2.20 -15.73 -4.23
C GLU A 178 1.76 -15.95 -2.77
N GLN A 179 2.46 -15.31 -1.82
CA GLN A 179 2.13 -15.41 -0.39
C GLN A 179 0.87 -14.62 -0.01
N LEU A 180 0.48 -13.62 -0.82
CA LEU A 180 -0.74 -12.86 -0.58
C LEU A 180 -2.03 -13.68 -0.75
N TYR A 181 -1.96 -14.80 -1.48
CA TYR A 181 -3.12 -15.66 -1.78
C TYR A 181 -3.15 -16.95 -0.94
N GLN A 182 -2.24 -17.12 0.00
CA GLN A 182 -2.21 -18.25 0.95
C GLN A 182 -2.90 -17.84 2.27
#